data_d5fba2308efe0554017af0e3ec371504
#
_entry.id   d5fba2308efe0554017af0e3ec371504
#
_cell.length_a   1.000
_cell.length_b   1.000
_cell.length_c   1.000
_cell.angle_alpha   90.00
_cell.angle_beta   90.00
_cell.angle_gamma   90.00
#
_symmetry.space_group_name_H-M   'P 1'
#
loop_
_entity.id
_entity.type
_entity.pdbx_description
1 polymer ?
#
loop_
_entity_poly.entity_id
_entity_poly.type
_entity_poly.pdbx_seq_one_letter_code
_entity_poly.pdbx_strand_id
1 'polypeptide(L)'
;GAVLPGDFKIKKSKLRGVPSCGMCCSQRELGMGGDHAGIWVLPEDAPVGVPIADYAQLADTVLDLEITPNRPDCLSMVGMAREVGAMYRTDYESPLAGMAGKLVLDASAAPVDETVKITIEDAARCPRYTARVIRGVKVGPSPDWMVERLAAIGQRSINNIVDVTNY
;
A
#
# COMPACT_ATOMS: atom_id res chain seq x y z
N GLY A 1 21.84 -15.80 15.37
CA GLY A 1 21.45 -14.47 15.77
C GLY A 1 20.69 -13.76 14.66
N ALA A 2 19.67 -12.99 15.02
CA ALA A 2 18.94 -12.18 14.05
C ALA A 2 19.86 -11.10 13.44
N VAL A 3 19.59 -10.74 12.19
CA VAL A 3 20.22 -9.63 11.48
C VAL A 3 19.14 -8.57 11.26
N LEU A 4 19.38 -7.38 11.80
CA LEU A 4 18.49 -6.23 11.63
C LEU A 4 18.89 -5.42 10.38
N PRO A 5 18.03 -4.49 9.91
CA PRO A 5 18.37 -3.57 8.83
C PRO A 5 19.72 -2.89 9.04
N GLY A 6 20.48 -2.71 7.95
CA GLY A 6 21.86 -2.19 8.01
C GLY A 6 22.91 -3.22 8.46
N ASP A 7 22.63 -4.50 8.25
CA ASP A 7 23.51 -5.64 8.58
C ASP A 7 23.90 -5.74 10.07
N PHE A 8 23.07 -5.17 10.94
CA PHE A 8 23.30 -5.20 12.38
C PHE A 8 22.97 -6.58 12.96
N LYS A 9 24.00 -7.33 13.29
CA LYS A 9 23.87 -8.71 13.78
C LYS A 9 23.76 -8.77 15.31
N ILE A 10 22.64 -9.29 15.81
CA ILE A 10 22.43 -9.53 17.25
C ILE A 10 23.28 -10.69 17.71
N LYS A 11 24.13 -10.43 18.68
CA LYS A 11 25.06 -11.43 19.28
C LYS A 11 24.69 -11.64 20.73
N LYS A 12 24.96 -12.86 21.23
CA LYS A 12 24.91 -13.13 22.68
C LYS A 12 25.90 -12.23 23.42
N SER A 13 25.39 -11.51 24.40
CA SER A 13 26.19 -10.56 25.20
C SER A 13 25.83 -10.66 26.68
N LYS A 14 26.61 -9.97 27.53
CA LYS A 14 26.26 -9.77 28.94
C LYS A 14 25.93 -8.30 29.16
N LEU A 15 24.74 -8.02 29.68
CA LEU A 15 24.31 -6.69 30.08
C LEU A 15 24.21 -6.63 31.59
N ARG A 16 25.02 -5.78 32.23
CA ARG A 16 25.10 -5.66 33.70
C ARG A 16 25.29 -7.01 34.43
N GLY A 17 26.13 -7.89 33.85
CA GLY A 17 26.38 -9.22 34.39
C GLY A 17 25.40 -10.32 34.05
N VAL A 18 24.24 -9.97 33.47
CA VAL A 18 23.19 -10.93 33.07
C VAL A 18 23.37 -11.31 31.59
N PRO A 19 23.35 -12.60 31.21
CA PRO A 19 23.37 -13.02 29.82
C PRO A 19 22.16 -12.52 29.06
N SER A 20 22.39 -11.90 27.91
CA SER A 20 21.33 -11.47 26.97
C SER A 20 21.53 -12.20 25.64
N CYS A 21 20.48 -12.83 25.14
CA CYS A 21 20.48 -13.58 23.88
C CYS A 21 19.70 -12.89 22.77
N GLY A 22 19.08 -11.74 23.05
CA GLY A 22 18.23 -11.00 22.13
C GLY A 22 18.24 -9.51 22.41
N MET A 23 17.48 -8.78 21.63
CA MET A 23 17.24 -7.35 21.78
C MET A 23 15.75 -7.08 21.56
N CYS A 24 15.14 -6.31 22.45
CA CYS A 24 13.82 -5.75 22.22
C CYS A 24 13.96 -4.57 21.28
N CYS A 25 13.22 -4.57 20.18
CA CYS A 25 13.36 -3.60 19.11
C CYS A 25 12.17 -2.63 19.06
N SER A 26 12.42 -1.42 18.62
CA SER A 26 11.42 -0.48 18.12
C SER A 26 11.02 -0.83 16.66
N GLN A 27 9.94 -0.26 16.17
CA GLN A 27 9.58 -0.40 14.75
C GLN A 27 10.68 0.11 13.82
N ARG A 28 11.33 1.22 14.18
CA ARG A 28 12.44 1.77 13.39
C ARG A 28 13.62 0.80 13.26
N GLU A 29 14.00 0.13 14.35
CA GLU A 29 15.09 -0.85 14.32
C GLU A 29 14.78 -2.08 13.48
N LEU A 30 13.48 -2.38 13.31
CA LEU A 30 12.99 -3.45 12.44
C LEU A 30 12.78 -2.98 10.98
N GLY A 31 13.02 -1.69 10.67
CA GLY A 31 12.81 -1.14 9.34
C GLY A 31 11.34 -0.90 9.00
N MET A 32 10.44 -0.87 9.99
CA MET A 32 8.99 -0.76 9.82
C MET A 32 8.44 0.66 9.95
N GLY A 33 9.29 1.67 9.87
CA GLY A 33 8.87 3.07 9.96
C GLY A 33 9.80 3.91 10.83
N GLY A 34 9.36 5.13 11.17
CA GLY A 34 10.17 6.11 11.90
C GLY A 34 10.04 6.06 13.42
N ASP A 35 9.08 5.31 13.96
CA ASP A 35 8.82 5.29 15.40
C ASP A 35 9.95 4.59 16.16
N HIS A 36 10.54 5.33 17.09
CA HIS A 36 11.62 4.91 17.97
C HIS A 36 11.43 5.39 19.42
N ALA A 37 10.21 5.78 19.77
CA ALA A 37 9.91 6.29 21.13
C ALA A 37 10.05 5.20 22.21
N GLY A 38 10.06 3.94 21.80
CA GLY A 38 10.24 2.80 22.72
C GLY A 38 10.28 1.46 22.00
N ILE A 39 10.19 0.40 22.78
CA ILE A 39 10.05 -0.97 22.29
C ILE A 39 8.69 -1.10 21.60
N TRP A 40 8.67 -1.78 20.46
CA TRP A 40 7.40 -2.13 19.82
C TRP A 40 6.67 -3.17 20.66
N VAL A 41 5.53 -2.76 21.22
CA VAL A 41 4.66 -3.64 22.01
C VAL A 41 3.60 -4.20 21.06
N LEU A 42 3.57 -5.53 20.94
CA LEU A 42 2.59 -6.24 20.14
C LEU A 42 1.26 -6.36 20.90
N PRO A 43 0.11 -6.54 20.20
CA PRO A 43 -1.17 -6.88 20.82
C PRO A 43 -1.07 -8.13 21.69
N GLU A 44 -1.95 -8.25 22.69
CA GLU A 44 -1.95 -9.39 23.62
C GLU A 44 -2.22 -10.74 22.95
N ASP A 45 -2.92 -10.74 21.83
CA ASP A 45 -3.25 -11.93 21.02
C ASP A 45 -2.17 -12.28 20.00
N ALA A 46 -1.06 -11.54 19.95
CA ALA A 46 0.04 -11.84 19.04
C ALA A 46 0.63 -13.23 19.32
N PRO A 47 0.77 -14.09 18.29
CA PRO A 47 1.24 -15.46 18.47
C PRO A 47 2.70 -15.50 18.91
N VAL A 48 2.96 -16.13 20.05
CA VAL A 48 4.32 -16.26 20.60
C VAL A 48 5.09 -17.31 19.80
N GLY A 49 6.34 -16.99 19.44
CA GLY A 49 7.25 -17.92 18.75
C GLY A 49 7.20 -17.88 17.24
N VAL A 50 6.29 -17.09 16.66
CA VAL A 50 6.28 -16.81 15.22
C VAL A 50 7.41 -15.83 14.88
N PRO A 51 8.14 -16.03 13.77
CA PRO A 51 9.12 -15.04 13.31
C PRO A 51 8.45 -13.68 13.09
N ILE A 52 9.11 -12.62 13.55
CA ILE A 52 8.53 -11.26 13.43
C ILE A 52 8.30 -10.85 11.98
N ALA A 53 9.12 -11.33 11.04
CA ALA A 53 8.96 -11.08 9.62
C ALA A 53 7.64 -11.65 9.08
N ASP A 54 7.24 -12.83 9.55
CA ASP A 54 6.00 -13.49 9.15
C ASP A 54 4.78 -12.81 9.81
N TYR A 55 4.91 -12.50 11.11
CA TYR A 55 3.86 -11.79 11.85
C TYR A 55 3.56 -10.41 11.26
N ALA A 56 4.60 -9.65 10.97
CA ALA A 56 4.50 -8.28 10.44
C ALA A 56 4.41 -8.23 8.92
N GLN A 57 4.29 -9.40 8.25
CA GLN A 57 4.22 -9.51 6.79
C GLN A 57 5.34 -8.73 6.06
N LEU A 58 6.54 -8.73 6.64
CA LEU A 58 7.69 -8.01 6.09
C LEU A 58 8.30 -8.68 4.85
N ALA A 59 7.91 -9.92 4.56
CA ALA A 59 8.36 -10.66 3.39
C ALA A 59 7.45 -10.31 2.19
N ASP A 60 7.66 -9.14 1.61
CA ASP A 60 7.03 -8.75 0.36
C ASP A 60 8.08 -8.60 -0.75
N THR A 61 7.65 -8.72 -2.00
CA THR A 61 8.51 -8.54 -3.16
C THR A 61 8.09 -7.28 -3.89
N VAL A 62 8.92 -6.24 -3.80
CA VAL A 62 8.74 -5.00 -4.55
C VAL A 62 9.53 -5.09 -5.85
N LEU A 63 8.85 -4.88 -6.97
CA LEU A 63 9.47 -4.82 -8.28
C LEU A 63 9.66 -3.35 -8.66
N ASP A 64 10.90 -2.95 -8.85
CA ASP A 64 11.24 -1.65 -9.44
C ASP A 64 11.40 -1.83 -10.95
N LEU A 65 10.53 -1.17 -11.73
CA LEU A 65 10.37 -1.42 -13.15
C LEU A 65 10.65 -0.15 -13.95
N GLU A 66 11.57 -0.24 -14.88
CA GLU A 66 11.81 0.80 -15.88
C GLU A 66 10.92 0.56 -17.10
N ILE A 67 9.98 1.49 -17.34
CA ILE A 67 9.05 1.42 -18.47
C ILE A 67 9.54 2.32 -19.58
N THR A 68 9.77 1.74 -20.75
CA THR A 68 10.19 2.47 -21.95
C THR A 68 9.03 3.30 -22.53
N PRO A 69 9.32 4.45 -23.19
CA PRO A 69 8.28 5.37 -23.69
C PRO A 69 7.29 4.76 -24.68
N ASN A 70 7.66 3.67 -25.35
CA ASN A 70 6.80 2.96 -26.31
C ASN A 70 5.82 1.98 -25.65
N ARG A 71 5.85 1.85 -24.30
CA ARG A 71 4.96 0.95 -23.54
C ARG A 71 4.15 1.71 -22.46
N PRO A 72 3.40 2.77 -22.84
CA PRO A 72 2.60 3.52 -21.87
C PRO A 72 1.50 2.68 -21.22
N ASP A 73 1.09 1.59 -21.84
CA ASP A 73 0.16 0.60 -21.28
C ASP A 73 0.68 -0.02 -19.97
N CYS A 74 1.99 -0.16 -19.83
CA CYS A 74 2.64 -0.73 -18.64
C CYS A 74 2.82 0.28 -17.49
N LEU A 75 2.42 1.54 -17.64
CA LEU A 75 2.41 2.54 -16.55
C LEU A 75 1.23 2.37 -15.58
N SER A 76 0.54 1.24 -15.63
CA SER A 76 -0.53 0.89 -14.69
C SER A 76 -0.37 -0.52 -14.18
N MET A 77 -0.88 -0.79 -12.96
CA MET A 77 -0.87 -2.14 -12.37
C MET A 77 -1.58 -3.16 -13.27
N VAL A 78 -2.68 -2.75 -13.91
CA VAL A 78 -3.43 -3.62 -14.85
C VAL A 78 -2.61 -3.92 -16.10
N GLY A 79 -1.93 -2.93 -16.67
CA GLY A 79 -1.07 -3.11 -17.83
C GLY A 79 0.13 -4.02 -17.52
N MET A 80 0.78 -3.80 -16.39
CA MET A 80 1.89 -4.66 -15.93
C MET A 80 1.42 -6.09 -15.65
N ALA A 81 0.28 -6.28 -15.02
CA ALA A 81 -0.25 -7.63 -14.77
C ALA A 81 -0.52 -8.40 -16.07
N ARG A 82 -1.03 -7.71 -17.11
CA ARG A 82 -1.21 -8.31 -18.44
C ARG A 82 0.11 -8.70 -19.08
N GLU A 83 1.12 -7.85 -18.98
CA GLU A 83 2.45 -8.12 -19.52
C GLU A 83 3.12 -9.32 -18.84
N VAL A 84 3.08 -9.34 -17.49
CA VAL A 84 3.60 -10.46 -16.70
C VAL A 84 2.83 -11.75 -17.03
N GLY A 85 1.50 -11.69 -17.15
CA GLY A 85 0.67 -12.82 -17.56
C GLY A 85 1.06 -13.34 -18.93
N ALA A 86 1.30 -12.46 -19.90
CA ALA A 86 1.75 -12.83 -21.24
C ALA A 86 3.15 -13.47 -21.23
N MET A 87 4.09 -12.91 -20.46
CA MET A 87 5.46 -13.43 -20.34
C MET A 87 5.49 -14.85 -19.75
N TYR A 88 4.73 -15.08 -18.70
CA TYR A 88 4.69 -16.37 -17.99
C TYR A 88 3.60 -17.31 -18.52
N ARG A 89 2.83 -16.89 -19.53
CA ARG A 89 1.71 -17.67 -20.11
C ARG A 89 0.72 -18.13 -19.04
N THR A 90 0.43 -17.23 -18.10
CA THR A 90 -0.56 -17.43 -17.04
C THR A 90 -1.80 -16.62 -17.33
N ASP A 91 -2.96 -17.13 -16.95
CA ASP A 91 -4.20 -16.39 -17.06
C ASP A 91 -4.17 -15.18 -16.12
N TYR A 92 -4.59 -14.05 -16.65
CA TYR A 92 -4.76 -12.81 -15.91
C TYR A 92 -6.24 -12.55 -15.66
N GLU A 93 -6.64 -12.55 -14.42
CA GLU A 93 -7.97 -12.12 -14.03
C GLU A 93 -7.94 -10.63 -13.67
N SER A 94 -8.66 -9.84 -14.45
CA SER A 94 -8.76 -8.40 -14.17
C SER A 94 -9.49 -8.15 -12.86
N PRO A 95 -8.92 -7.42 -11.89
CA PRO A 95 -9.64 -7.06 -10.67
C PRO A 95 -10.90 -6.25 -10.96
N LEU A 96 -10.99 -5.60 -12.13
CA LEU A 96 -12.17 -4.87 -12.58
C LEU A 96 -13.30 -5.81 -13.02
N ALA A 97 -13.00 -7.04 -13.45
CA ALA A 97 -14.02 -8.01 -13.85
C ALA A 97 -14.92 -8.40 -12.67
N GLY A 98 -14.33 -8.54 -11.46
CA GLY A 98 -15.08 -8.81 -10.23
C GLY A 98 -15.80 -7.59 -9.64
N MET A 99 -15.53 -6.39 -10.15
CA MET A 99 -16.16 -5.13 -9.70
C MET A 99 -17.35 -4.74 -10.58
N ALA A 100 -17.48 -5.28 -11.79
CA ALA A 100 -18.62 -5.06 -12.65
C ALA A 100 -19.91 -5.56 -11.95
N GLY A 101 -20.81 -4.64 -11.61
CA GLY A 101 -22.04 -4.90 -10.85
C GLY A 101 -21.93 -4.74 -9.32
N LYS A 102 -20.74 -4.55 -8.74
CA LYS A 102 -20.61 -4.22 -7.31
C LYS A 102 -20.71 -2.71 -7.03
N LEU A 103 -20.57 -1.88 -8.05
CA LEU A 103 -20.78 -0.45 -7.92
C LEU A 103 -22.30 -0.18 -7.93
N VAL A 104 -22.90 -0.22 -6.77
CA VAL A 104 -24.30 0.21 -6.60
C VAL A 104 -24.29 1.73 -6.71
N LEU A 105 -24.71 2.24 -7.86
CA LEU A 105 -25.00 3.67 -8.00
C LEU A 105 -26.35 3.91 -7.31
N ASP A 106 -26.37 4.84 -6.38
CA ASP A 106 -27.63 5.29 -5.79
C ASP A 106 -28.44 6.04 -6.86
N ALA A 107 -29.42 5.34 -7.44
CA ALA A 107 -30.28 5.89 -8.46
C ALA A 107 -31.21 7.00 -7.91
N SER A 108 -31.32 7.15 -6.59
CA SER A 108 -32.08 8.21 -5.93
C SER A 108 -31.26 9.48 -5.70
N ALA A 109 -29.94 9.42 -5.92
CA ALA A 109 -29.09 10.59 -5.79
C ALA A 109 -29.38 11.62 -6.87
N ALA A 110 -29.36 12.91 -6.50
CA ALA A 110 -29.51 14.01 -7.44
C ALA A 110 -28.45 13.91 -8.55
N PRO A 111 -28.80 14.25 -9.81
CA PRO A 111 -27.85 14.28 -10.91
C PRO A 111 -26.60 15.10 -10.58
N VAL A 112 -25.44 14.67 -11.11
CA VAL A 112 -24.14 15.32 -10.83
C VAL A 112 -24.13 16.78 -11.27
N ASP A 113 -24.79 17.10 -12.38
CA ASP A 113 -24.92 18.46 -12.96
C ASP A 113 -25.66 19.45 -12.04
N GLU A 114 -26.50 18.98 -11.13
CA GLU A 114 -27.10 19.81 -10.08
C GLU A 114 -26.10 20.19 -8.96
N THR A 115 -25.02 19.44 -8.86
CA THR A 115 -24.03 19.59 -7.79
C THR A 115 -22.74 20.21 -8.28
N VAL A 116 -22.27 19.81 -9.46
CA VAL A 116 -20.98 20.21 -10.06
C VAL A 116 -21.19 20.53 -11.52
N LYS A 117 -20.86 21.75 -11.93
CA LYS A 117 -20.85 22.14 -13.34
C LYS A 117 -19.45 21.91 -13.92
N ILE A 118 -19.36 21.10 -14.97
CA ILE A 118 -18.12 20.85 -15.71
C ILE A 118 -18.21 21.56 -17.04
N THR A 119 -17.22 22.42 -17.34
CA THR A 119 -17.08 23.10 -18.61
C THR A 119 -15.74 22.74 -19.23
N ILE A 120 -15.75 22.24 -20.47
CA ILE A 120 -14.53 21.97 -21.23
C ILE A 120 -14.30 23.16 -22.15
N GLU A 121 -13.24 23.94 -21.88
CA GLU A 121 -12.91 25.13 -22.65
C GLU A 121 -12.21 24.78 -23.98
N ASP A 122 -11.40 23.73 -23.99
CA ASP A 122 -10.68 23.25 -25.18
C ASP A 122 -11.05 21.77 -25.46
N ALA A 123 -12.11 21.57 -26.22
CA ALA A 123 -12.59 20.26 -26.61
C ALA A 123 -11.62 19.50 -27.55
N ALA A 124 -10.71 20.21 -28.24
CA ALA A 124 -9.73 19.56 -29.10
C ALA A 124 -8.65 18.85 -28.29
N ARG A 125 -8.23 19.43 -27.15
CA ARG A 125 -7.22 18.88 -26.27
C ARG A 125 -7.79 18.01 -25.16
N CYS A 126 -9.02 18.30 -24.72
CA CYS A 126 -9.73 17.52 -23.72
C CYS A 126 -11.15 17.15 -24.24
N PRO A 127 -11.26 16.12 -25.09
CA PRO A 127 -12.53 15.79 -25.74
C PRO A 127 -13.59 15.25 -24.77
N ARG A 128 -13.18 14.79 -23.59
CA ARG A 128 -14.07 14.22 -22.59
C ARG A 128 -13.52 14.37 -21.18
N TYR A 129 -14.34 14.85 -20.26
CA TYR A 129 -14.07 14.86 -18.84
C TYR A 129 -15.24 14.25 -18.08
N THR A 130 -14.99 13.38 -17.11
CA THR A 130 -16.02 12.74 -16.30
C THR A 130 -15.75 13.00 -14.83
N ALA A 131 -16.81 13.17 -14.04
CA ALA A 131 -16.71 13.32 -12.61
C ALA A 131 -17.77 12.50 -11.88
N ARG A 132 -17.50 12.19 -10.64
CA ARG A 132 -18.45 11.59 -9.70
C ARG A 132 -18.40 12.36 -8.40
N VAL A 133 -19.57 12.57 -7.79
CA VAL A 133 -19.70 13.19 -6.47
C VAL A 133 -19.90 12.08 -5.45
N ILE A 134 -19.05 12.05 -4.45
CA ILE A 134 -19.15 11.11 -3.32
C ILE A 134 -19.43 11.96 -2.08
N ARG A 135 -20.52 11.66 -1.38
CA ARG A 135 -20.94 12.40 -0.18
C ARG A 135 -20.72 11.58 1.08
N GLY A 136 -20.64 12.26 2.22
CA GLY A 136 -20.51 11.60 3.52
C GLY A 136 -19.12 11.00 3.79
N VAL A 137 -18.12 11.36 2.99
CA VAL A 137 -16.74 10.89 3.19
C VAL A 137 -16.19 11.48 4.49
N LYS A 138 -15.62 10.61 5.32
CA LYS A 138 -14.89 11.02 6.54
C LYS A 138 -13.41 10.89 6.27
N VAL A 139 -12.68 11.99 6.38
CA VAL A 139 -11.22 11.96 6.30
C VAL A 139 -10.68 11.35 7.59
N GLY A 140 -9.82 10.37 7.46
CA GLY A 140 -9.24 9.62 8.57
C GLY A 140 -8.04 8.78 8.13
N PRO A 141 -7.51 7.92 9.01
CA PRO A 141 -6.46 6.98 8.65
C PRO A 141 -6.90 6.06 7.51
N SER A 142 -5.95 5.70 6.66
CA SER A 142 -6.15 4.65 5.65
C SER A 142 -6.25 3.27 6.32
N PRO A 143 -6.90 2.30 5.68
CA PRO A 143 -6.89 0.93 6.17
C PRO A 143 -5.47 0.35 6.15
N ASP A 144 -5.15 -0.52 7.11
CA ASP A 144 -3.80 -1.04 7.35
C ASP A 144 -3.17 -1.65 6.09
N TRP A 145 -3.92 -2.44 5.33
CA TRP A 145 -3.44 -3.05 4.08
C TRP A 145 -2.95 -2.02 3.04
N MET A 146 -3.55 -0.82 3.00
CA MET A 146 -3.13 0.25 2.09
C MET A 146 -1.87 0.94 2.63
N VAL A 147 -1.83 1.19 3.94
CA VAL A 147 -0.65 1.75 4.61
C VAL A 147 0.57 0.87 4.40
N GLU A 148 0.43 -0.45 4.59
CA GLU A 148 1.49 -1.44 4.41
C GLU A 148 2.02 -1.45 2.96
N ARG A 149 1.15 -1.46 1.97
CA ARG A 149 1.53 -1.46 0.55
C ARG A 149 2.22 -0.17 0.12
N LEU A 150 1.73 0.98 0.59
CA LEU A 150 2.39 2.26 0.34
C LEU A 150 3.76 2.31 1.01
N ALA A 151 3.85 1.83 2.25
CA ALA A 151 5.13 1.75 2.96
C ALA A 151 6.14 0.84 2.26
N ALA A 152 5.70 -0.29 1.69
CA ALA A 152 6.55 -1.23 0.96
C ALA A 152 7.25 -0.58 -0.24
N ILE A 153 6.61 0.39 -0.90
CA ILE A 153 7.20 1.17 -2.00
C ILE A 153 7.84 2.49 -1.53
N GLY A 154 8.04 2.67 -0.22
CA GLY A 154 8.66 3.86 0.36
C GLY A 154 7.76 5.10 0.43
N GLN A 155 6.45 4.95 0.23
CA GLN A 155 5.48 6.03 0.34
C GLN A 155 4.88 6.09 1.74
N ARG A 156 4.86 7.29 2.34
CA ARG A 156 4.22 7.51 3.64
C ARG A 156 2.73 7.73 3.48
N SER A 157 1.92 6.96 4.20
CA SER A 157 0.48 7.21 4.34
C SER A 157 0.21 8.59 4.94
N ILE A 158 -0.80 9.29 4.43
CA ILE A 158 -1.23 10.63 4.87
C ILE A 158 -2.65 10.56 5.44
N ASN A 159 -3.61 10.18 4.64
CA ASN A 159 -4.99 9.93 5.01
C ASN A 159 -5.69 9.15 3.89
N ASN A 160 -6.84 8.58 4.20
CA ASN A 160 -7.59 7.72 3.28
C ASN A 160 -7.96 8.35 1.93
N ILE A 161 -8.04 9.66 1.83
CA ILE A 161 -8.36 10.34 0.56
C ILE A 161 -7.10 10.49 -0.29
N VAL A 162 -6.02 10.96 0.31
CA VAL A 162 -4.74 11.14 -0.38
C VAL A 162 -4.15 9.79 -0.78
N ASP A 163 -4.23 8.81 0.09
CA ASP A 163 -3.64 7.48 -0.11
C ASP A 163 -4.34 6.71 -1.23
N VAL A 164 -5.65 6.88 -1.42
CA VAL A 164 -6.36 6.33 -2.59
C VAL A 164 -5.78 6.85 -3.91
N THR A 165 -5.34 8.11 -3.96
CA THR A 165 -4.73 8.69 -5.16
C THR A 165 -3.28 8.26 -5.35
N ASN A 166 -2.58 7.93 -4.26
CA ASN A 166 -1.20 7.46 -4.29
C ASN A 166 -1.09 5.96 -4.59
N TYR A 167 -2.10 5.18 -4.18
CA TYR A 167 -2.24 3.75 -4.42
C TYR A 167 -2.72 3.45 -5.85
#